data_edc5ab86c9d2f7a58485702a2729c1a6
#
_entry.id   edc5ab86c9d2f7a58485702a2729c1a6
#
_cell.length_a   1.000
_cell.length_b   1.000
_cell.length_c   1.000
_cell.angle_alpha   90.00
_cell.angle_beta   90.00
_cell.angle_gamma   90.00
#
_symmetry.space_group_name_H-M   'P 1'
#
loop_
_entity.id
_entity.type
_entity.pdbx_description
1 polymer ?
#
loop_
_entity_poly.entity_id
_entity_poly.type
_entity_poly.pdbx_seq_one_letter_code
_entity_poly.pdbx_strand_id
1 'polypeptide(L)'
;MSDAFGLPEGYEFSADSERIDVERVHGWLSTDAYWAKGRPRDKQETAVASSLNFGVYDTASGEQVAYARVVTDRALFAWLADVYVVPATRGKGIGTALVGAVVEHLRPFGLRRLLLATDDAHGVYAKHGFTPLHRPDQWMVHVFE
;
A
#
# COMPACT_ATOMS: atom_id res chain seq x y z
N MET A 1 -11.63 19.87 1.28
CA MET A 1 -11.75 19.31 2.62
C MET A 1 -10.55 18.40 2.87
N SER A 2 -9.87 18.62 3.96
CA SER A 2 -8.77 17.72 4.28
C SER A 2 -9.32 16.35 4.61
N ASP A 3 -8.59 15.37 4.22
CA ASP A 3 -8.87 13.97 4.47
C ASP A 3 -8.79 13.69 5.98
N ALA A 4 -9.65 12.82 6.48
CA ALA A 4 -9.69 12.43 7.89
C ALA A 4 -8.39 11.77 8.37
N PHE A 5 -7.51 11.37 7.45
CA PHE A 5 -6.26 10.68 7.75
C PHE A 5 -5.05 11.58 7.68
N GLY A 6 -5.26 12.89 7.52
CA GLY A 6 -4.17 13.85 7.47
C GLY A 6 -3.51 14.00 6.10
N LEU A 7 -4.18 13.58 5.03
CA LEU A 7 -3.66 13.77 3.68
C LEU A 7 -3.55 15.28 3.41
N PRO A 8 -2.39 15.77 2.95
CA PRO A 8 -2.21 17.20 2.71
C PRO A 8 -3.17 17.72 1.66
N GLU A 9 -3.50 19.01 1.77
CA GLU A 9 -4.27 19.69 0.74
C GLU A 9 -3.54 19.57 -0.61
N GLY A 10 -4.31 19.40 -1.70
CA GLY A 10 -3.75 19.21 -3.03
C GLY A 10 -3.53 17.77 -3.42
N TYR A 11 -3.86 16.83 -2.54
CA TYR A 11 -3.77 15.40 -2.82
C TYR A 11 -5.09 14.72 -2.53
N GLU A 12 -5.38 13.64 -3.27
CA GLU A 12 -6.59 12.87 -3.00
C GLU A 12 -6.30 11.37 -3.01
N PHE A 13 -6.98 10.63 -2.14
CA PHE A 13 -6.94 9.18 -2.05
C PHE A 13 -8.01 8.59 -2.96
N SER A 14 -7.69 7.46 -3.63
CA SER A 14 -8.68 6.70 -4.38
C SER A 14 -8.44 5.20 -4.21
N ALA A 15 -9.53 4.46 -4.08
CA ALA A 15 -9.53 3.00 -4.07
C ALA A 15 -9.95 2.42 -5.42
N ASP A 16 -10.04 3.24 -6.44
CA ASP A 16 -10.46 2.82 -7.79
C ASP A 16 -9.26 2.23 -8.53
N SER A 17 -9.30 0.91 -8.75
CA SER A 17 -8.22 0.21 -9.46
C SER A 17 -8.02 0.71 -10.89
N GLU A 18 -9.04 1.27 -11.52
CA GLU A 18 -8.93 1.79 -12.88
C GLU A 18 -8.09 3.07 -12.95
N ARG A 19 -7.93 3.78 -11.84
CA ARG A 19 -7.09 4.97 -11.78
C ARG A 19 -5.61 4.66 -11.61
N ILE A 20 -5.25 3.41 -11.36
CA ILE A 20 -3.84 3.05 -11.12
C ILE A 20 -3.06 3.12 -12.43
N ASP A 21 -1.99 3.90 -12.41
CA ASP A 21 -1.02 3.96 -13.51
C ASP A 21 -0.02 2.81 -13.31
N VAL A 22 -0.33 1.66 -13.89
CA VAL A 22 0.45 0.43 -13.69
C VAL A 22 1.88 0.59 -14.18
N GLU A 23 2.09 1.28 -15.31
CA GLU A 23 3.42 1.53 -15.83
C GLU A 23 4.27 2.35 -14.87
N ARG A 24 3.67 3.41 -14.32
CA ARG A 24 4.33 4.29 -13.36
C ARG A 24 4.66 3.54 -12.07
N VAL A 25 3.70 2.79 -11.54
CA VAL A 25 3.88 1.97 -10.33
C VAL A 25 4.98 0.94 -10.54
N HIS A 26 4.96 0.22 -11.66
CA HIS A 26 6.01 -0.74 -11.98
C HIS A 26 7.38 -0.07 -12.04
N GLY A 27 7.47 1.10 -12.68
CA GLY A 27 8.71 1.85 -12.75
C GLY A 27 9.27 2.18 -11.38
N TRP A 28 8.42 2.65 -10.46
CA TRP A 28 8.84 2.96 -9.09
C TRP A 28 9.34 1.72 -8.36
N LEU A 29 8.53 0.68 -8.35
CA LEU A 29 8.79 -0.50 -7.52
C LEU A 29 9.99 -1.28 -8.05
N SER A 30 10.09 -1.46 -9.35
CA SER A 30 11.16 -2.26 -9.94
C SER A 30 12.55 -1.61 -9.85
N THR A 31 12.61 -0.30 -9.66
CA THR A 31 13.88 0.43 -9.61
C THR A 31 14.25 0.90 -8.20
N ASP A 32 13.27 1.24 -7.35
CA ASP A 32 13.55 1.90 -6.08
C ASP A 32 13.13 1.11 -4.83
N ALA A 33 12.13 0.24 -4.92
CA ALA A 33 11.66 -0.50 -3.75
C ALA A 33 12.52 -1.73 -3.50
N TYR A 34 13.16 -1.81 -2.32
CA TYR A 34 14.09 -2.90 -2.01
C TYR A 34 13.45 -4.28 -2.12
N TRP A 35 12.15 -4.39 -1.86
CA TRP A 35 11.42 -5.66 -1.91
C TRP A 35 10.98 -6.07 -3.30
N ALA A 36 11.12 -5.19 -4.31
CA ALA A 36 10.56 -5.40 -5.64
C ALA A 36 11.53 -5.09 -6.77
N LYS A 37 12.82 -4.89 -6.47
CA LYS A 37 13.81 -4.57 -7.51
C LYS A 37 13.85 -5.64 -8.58
N GLY A 38 13.77 -5.19 -9.84
CA GLY A 38 13.82 -6.09 -10.98
C GLY A 38 12.53 -6.87 -11.24
N ARG A 39 11.45 -6.56 -10.54
CA ARG A 39 10.16 -7.25 -10.76
C ARG A 39 9.74 -7.09 -12.22
N PRO A 40 9.44 -8.22 -12.94
CA PRO A 40 8.99 -8.13 -14.32
C PRO A 40 7.64 -7.40 -14.44
N ARG A 41 7.44 -6.73 -15.57
CA ARG A 41 6.22 -5.97 -15.84
C ARG A 41 4.97 -6.85 -15.78
N ASP A 42 5.03 -8.05 -16.36
CA ASP A 42 3.90 -8.97 -16.39
C ASP A 42 3.50 -9.43 -14.99
N LYS A 43 4.47 -9.62 -14.09
CA LYS A 43 4.19 -9.95 -12.69
C LYS A 43 3.47 -8.81 -12.01
N GLN A 44 3.90 -7.57 -12.25
CA GLN A 44 3.25 -6.40 -11.67
C GLN A 44 1.81 -6.28 -12.17
N GLU A 45 1.58 -6.49 -13.44
CA GLU A 45 0.24 -6.41 -14.04
C GLU A 45 -0.69 -7.45 -13.43
N THR A 46 -0.23 -8.69 -13.27
CA THR A 46 -1.02 -9.76 -12.67
C THR A 46 -1.34 -9.44 -11.21
N ALA A 47 -0.36 -8.96 -10.45
CA ALA A 47 -0.56 -8.62 -9.04
C ALA A 47 -1.59 -7.50 -8.88
N VAL A 48 -1.50 -6.46 -9.70
CA VAL A 48 -2.47 -5.36 -9.67
C VAL A 48 -3.87 -5.85 -10.00
N ALA A 49 -3.99 -6.66 -11.06
CA ALA A 49 -5.30 -7.17 -11.50
C ALA A 49 -5.97 -8.07 -10.45
N SER A 50 -5.18 -8.72 -9.59
CA SER A 50 -5.67 -9.68 -8.61
C SER A 50 -5.78 -9.12 -7.19
N SER A 51 -5.56 -7.84 -7.02
CA SER A 51 -5.51 -7.19 -5.70
C SER A 51 -6.51 -6.05 -5.61
N LEU A 52 -6.72 -5.57 -4.37
CA LEU A 52 -7.28 -4.25 -4.15
C LEU A 52 -6.14 -3.25 -4.28
N ASN A 53 -6.39 -2.14 -4.95
CA ASN A 53 -5.36 -1.15 -5.26
C ASN A 53 -5.79 0.22 -4.77
N PHE A 54 -4.82 0.96 -4.24
CA PHE A 54 -5.05 2.28 -3.66
C PHE A 54 -3.99 3.23 -4.17
N GLY A 55 -4.39 4.46 -4.42
CA GLY A 55 -3.46 5.47 -4.88
C GLY A 55 -3.72 6.81 -4.22
N VAL A 56 -2.69 7.65 -4.22
CA VAL A 56 -2.81 9.06 -3.90
C VAL A 56 -2.40 9.84 -5.14
N TYR A 57 -3.15 10.89 -5.44
CA TYR A 57 -3.01 11.67 -6.66
C TYR A 57 -2.84 13.13 -6.34
N ASP A 58 -1.95 13.79 -7.06
CA ASP A 58 -1.85 15.25 -7.06
C ASP A 58 -3.05 15.80 -7.82
N THR A 59 -3.88 16.58 -7.15
CA THR A 59 -5.14 17.07 -7.79
C THR A 59 -4.89 18.09 -8.88
N ALA A 60 -3.77 18.81 -8.83
CA ALA A 60 -3.46 19.83 -9.84
C ALA A 60 -3.00 19.19 -11.15
N SER A 61 -2.19 18.14 -11.09
CA SER A 61 -1.64 17.48 -12.28
C SER A 61 -2.40 16.22 -12.67
N GLY A 62 -3.14 15.63 -11.72
CA GLY A 62 -3.77 14.34 -11.92
C GLY A 62 -2.81 13.16 -11.80
N GLU A 63 -1.53 13.42 -11.53
CA GLU A 63 -0.54 12.35 -11.47
C GLU A 63 -0.60 11.57 -10.17
N GLN A 64 -0.44 10.25 -10.28
CA GLN A 64 -0.33 9.38 -9.12
C GLN A 64 1.02 9.59 -8.44
N VAL A 65 1.00 9.76 -7.10
CA VAL A 65 2.21 10.01 -6.32
C VAL A 65 2.46 8.93 -5.26
N ALA A 66 1.51 8.03 -5.02
CA ALA A 66 1.66 6.96 -4.06
C ALA A 66 0.81 5.76 -4.45
N TYR A 67 1.16 4.60 -3.89
CA TYR A 67 0.48 3.34 -4.19
C TYR A 67 0.50 2.43 -2.97
N ALA A 68 -0.55 1.62 -2.84
CA ALA A 68 -0.61 0.50 -1.92
C ALA A 68 -1.47 -0.61 -2.52
N ARG A 69 -1.12 -1.85 -2.21
CA ARG A 69 -1.82 -3.02 -2.72
C ARG A 69 -2.22 -3.91 -1.55
N VAL A 70 -3.42 -4.48 -1.63
CA VAL A 70 -3.90 -5.42 -0.61
C VAL A 70 -4.34 -6.72 -1.28
N VAL A 71 -3.77 -7.82 -0.82
CA VAL A 71 -4.21 -9.17 -1.20
C VAL A 71 -5.16 -9.66 -0.13
N THR A 72 -6.38 -10.04 -0.50
CA THR A 72 -7.39 -10.40 0.50
C THR A 72 -8.47 -11.30 -0.09
N ASP A 73 -9.02 -12.17 0.77
CA ASP A 73 -10.24 -12.93 0.47
C ASP A 73 -11.50 -12.11 0.75
N ARG A 74 -11.37 -10.89 1.25
CA ARG A 74 -12.46 -9.98 1.63
C ARG A 74 -13.33 -10.48 2.78
N ALA A 75 -12.86 -11.47 3.52
CA ALA A 75 -13.63 -12.09 4.60
C ALA A 75 -12.84 -12.27 5.88
N LEU A 76 -11.65 -12.86 5.78
CA LEU A 76 -10.90 -13.30 6.94
C LEU A 76 -9.51 -12.69 7.06
N PHE A 77 -8.81 -12.47 5.95
CA PHE A 77 -7.39 -12.18 5.96
C PHE A 77 -7.03 -11.18 4.89
N ALA A 78 -6.02 -10.35 5.17
CA ALA A 78 -5.45 -9.44 4.17
C ALA A 78 -3.95 -9.26 4.40
N TRP A 79 -3.25 -8.99 3.31
CA TRP A 79 -1.82 -8.71 3.30
C TRP A 79 -1.60 -7.37 2.58
N LEU A 80 -1.03 -6.42 3.30
CA LEU A 80 -0.69 -5.10 2.75
C LEU A 80 0.71 -5.18 2.12
N ALA A 81 0.81 -4.76 0.88
CA ALA A 81 2.04 -4.86 0.09
C ALA A 81 2.25 -3.61 -0.76
N ASP A 82 3.49 -3.44 -1.22
CA ASP A 82 3.85 -2.45 -2.23
C ASP A 82 3.46 -1.01 -1.86
N VAL A 83 3.58 -0.64 -0.59
CA VAL A 83 3.33 0.73 -0.14
C VAL A 83 4.51 1.60 -0.58
N TYR A 84 4.24 2.59 -1.42
CA TYR A 84 5.29 3.43 -1.98
C TYR A 84 4.81 4.87 -2.14
N VAL A 85 5.67 5.82 -1.82
CA VAL A 85 5.45 7.25 -2.03
C VAL A 85 6.62 7.78 -2.85
N VAL A 86 6.34 8.55 -3.91
CA VAL A 86 7.41 9.10 -4.75
C VAL A 86 8.33 10.01 -3.91
N PRO A 87 9.65 9.95 -4.15
CA PRO A 87 10.59 10.71 -3.32
C PRO A 87 10.28 12.20 -3.20
N ALA A 88 9.83 12.83 -4.28
CA ALA A 88 9.54 14.27 -4.29
C ALA A 88 8.41 14.68 -3.36
N THR A 89 7.55 13.75 -2.96
CA THR A 89 6.41 14.04 -2.08
C THR A 89 6.55 13.44 -0.69
N ARG A 90 7.71 12.84 -0.38
CA ARG A 90 7.98 12.29 0.95
C ARG A 90 8.13 13.41 1.98
N GLY A 91 7.89 13.05 3.25
CA GLY A 91 7.99 14.01 4.34
C GLY A 91 6.74 14.87 4.54
N LYS A 92 5.67 14.59 3.81
CA LYS A 92 4.41 15.34 3.89
C LYS A 92 3.30 14.57 4.60
N GLY A 93 3.58 13.35 5.08
CA GLY A 93 2.59 12.52 5.75
C GLY A 93 1.69 11.72 4.80
N ILE A 94 2.02 11.67 3.51
CA ILE A 94 1.19 10.97 2.51
C ILE A 94 1.17 9.47 2.78
N GLY A 95 2.32 8.87 3.09
CA GLY A 95 2.38 7.43 3.38
C GLY A 95 1.54 7.04 4.59
N THR A 96 1.64 7.81 5.66
CA THR A 96 0.85 7.58 6.88
C THR A 96 -0.65 7.73 6.58
N ALA A 97 -1.04 8.77 5.85
CA ALA A 97 -2.43 9.00 5.49
C ALA A 97 -2.97 7.88 4.59
N LEU A 98 -2.16 7.43 3.64
CA LEU A 98 -2.53 6.33 2.74
C LEU A 98 -2.82 5.05 3.52
N VAL A 99 -1.93 4.67 4.44
CA VAL A 99 -2.12 3.48 5.27
C VAL A 99 -3.40 3.59 6.09
N GLY A 100 -3.65 4.73 6.70
CA GLY A 100 -4.88 4.96 7.46
C GLY A 100 -6.13 4.81 6.60
N ALA A 101 -6.10 5.36 5.40
CA ALA A 101 -7.23 5.26 4.46
C ALA A 101 -7.45 3.81 4.02
N VAL A 102 -6.38 3.05 3.79
CA VAL A 102 -6.47 1.63 3.44
C VAL A 102 -7.14 0.84 4.57
N VAL A 103 -6.68 1.03 5.80
CA VAL A 103 -7.25 0.33 6.96
C VAL A 103 -8.75 0.62 7.07
N GLU A 104 -9.16 1.87 6.92
CA GLU A 104 -10.57 2.24 6.99
C GLU A 104 -11.38 1.69 5.83
N HIS A 105 -10.81 1.63 4.63
CA HIS A 105 -11.47 1.01 3.49
C HIS A 105 -11.76 -0.48 3.72
N LEU A 106 -10.84 -1.17 4.40
CA LEU A 106 -10.99 -2.60 4.68
C LEU A 106 -11.92 -2.91 5.85
N ARG A 107 -12.18 -1.94 6.72
CA ARG A 107 -12.94 -2.17 7.95
C ARG A 107 -14.31 -2.84 7.73
N PRO A 108 -15.08 -2.45 6.71
CA PRO A 108 -16.40 -3.09 6.48
C PRO A 108 -16.35 -4.57 6.14
N PHE A 109 -15.18 -5.09 5.69
CA PHE A 109 -15.07 -6.52 5.38
C PHE A 109 -15.09 -7.41 6.62
N GLY A 110 -14.83 -6.86 7.80
CA GLY A 110 -14.82 -7.63 9.04
C GLY A 110 -13.68 -8.64 9.11
N LEU A 111 -12.52 -8.30 8.52
CA LEU A 111 -11.34 -9.16 8.52
C LEU A 111 -10.82 -9.38 9.94
N ARG A 112 -10.24 -10.55 10.17
CA ARG A 112 -9.58 -10.82 11.46
C ARG A 112 -8.22 -10.15 11.55
N ARG A 113 -7.47 -10.13 10.45
CA ARG A 113 -6.09 -9.63 10.45
C ARG A 113 -5.76 -8.96 9.13
N LEU A 114 -4.97 -7.91 9.25
CA LEU A 114 -4.26 -7.29 8.14
C LEU A 114 -2.78 -7.36 8.50
N LEU A 115 -1.99 -8.04 7.69
CA LEU A 115 -0.57 -8.27 7.94
C LEU A 115 0.28 -7.55 6.92
N LEU A 116 1.52 -7.30 7.31
CA LEU A 116 2.55 -6.77 6.41
C LEU A 116 3.93 -7.19 6.91
N ALA A 117 4.93 -7.00 6.07
CA ALA A 117 6.32 -7.10 6.45
C ALA A 117 7.05 -5.84 5.99
N THR A 118 7.93 -5.31 6.81
CA THR A 118 8.73 -4.13 6.49
C THR A 118 10.07 -4.20 7.19
N ASP A 119 11.12 -3.70 6.52
CA ASP A 119 12.44 -3.61 7.12
C ASP A 119 12.62 -2.33 7.93
N ASP A 120 11.97 -1.24 7.51
CA ASP A 120 12.37 0.10 7.95
C ASP A 120 11.23 1.07 8.25
N ALA A 121 9.98 0.65 8.15
CA ALA A 121 8.84 1.56 8.28
C ALA A 121 7.87 1.21 9.42
N HIS A 122 8.34 0.49 10.44
CA HIS A 122 7.49 0.06 11.56
C HIS A 122 6.74 1.22 12.21
N GLY A 123 7.38 2.39 12.33
CA GLY A 123 6.76 3.56 12.94
C GLY A 123 5.55 4.09 12.19
N VAL A 124 5.56 3.99 10.87
CA VAL A 124 4.42 4.40 10.04
C VAL A 124 3.21 3.52 10.33
N TYR A 125 3.44 2.22 10.37
CA TYR A 125 2.35 1.27 10.56
C TYR A 125 1.84 1.24 11.99
N ALA A 126 2.73 1.41 12.96
CA ALA A 126 2.34 1.46 14.38
C ALA A 126 1.30 2.56 14.67
N LYS A 127 1.35 3.66 13.92
CA LYS A 127 0.39 4.76 14.06
C LYS A 127 -1.04 4.34 13.74
N HIS A 128 -1.20 3.24 13.00
CA HIS A 128 -2.52 2.76 12.57
C HIS A 128 -2.88 1.42 13.22
N GLY A 129 -2.28 1.12 14.37
CA GLY A 129 -2.66 -0.05 15.16
C GLY A 129 -1.92 -1.33 14.81
N PHE A 130 -0.94 -1.28 13.92
CA PHE A 130 -0.11 -2.45 13.65
C PHE A 130 0.86 -2.67 14.79
N THR A 131 0.97 -3.93 15.21
CA THR A 131 1.86 -4.35 16.30
C THR A 131 2.71 -5.52 15.81
N PRO A 132 3.84 -5.82 16.49
CA PRO A 132 4.56 -7.05 16.19
C PRO A 132 3.64 -8.25 16.32
N LEU A 133 3.92 -9.31 15.56
CA LEU A 133 3.13 -10.54 15.64
C LEU A 133 3.09 -11.04 17.08
N HIS A 134 1.91 -11.40 17.56
CA HIS A 134 1.74 -11.89 18.93
C HIS A 134 2.50 -13.19 19.16
N ARG A 135 2.52 -14.08 18.19
CA ARG A 135 3.20 -15.37 18.24
C ARG A 135 4.00 -15.56 16.95
N PRO A 136 5.15 -14.86 16.80
CA PRO A 136 5.93 -14.98 15.56
C PRO A 136 6.39 -16.41 15.30
N ASP A 137 6.54 -17.24 16.34
CA ASP A 137 6.88 -18.64 16.24
C ASP A 137 5.83 -19.49 15.51
N GLN A 138 4.62 -18.98 15.35
CA GLN A 138 3.55 -19.68 14.60
C GLN A 138 3.63 -19.46 13.09
N TRP A 139 4.45 -18.52 12.65
CA TRP A 139 4.48 -18.07 11.25
C TRP A 139 5.63 -18.71 10.52
N MET A 140 5.37 -19.23 9.35
CA MET A 140 6.35 -19.90 8.51
C MET A 140 6.22 -19.39 7.09
N VAL A 141 7.32 -19.46 6.34
CA VAL A 141 7.33 -19.06 4.93
C VAL A 141 7.95 -20.19 4.10
N HIS A 142 7.35 -20.45 2.94
CA HIS A 142 7.97 -21.30 1.90
C HIS A 142 8.32 -20.37 0.76
N VAL A 143 9.59 -20.28 0.42
CA VAL A 143 10.07 -19.41 -0.66
C VAL A 143 10.17 -20.22 -1.93
N PHE A 144 9.54 -19.75 -2.99
CA PHE A 144 9.65 -20.35 -4.32
C PHE A 144 10.85 -19.75 -5.05
N GLU A 145 11.65 -20.58 -5.66
CA GLU A 145 12.82 -20.16 -6.40
C GLU A 145 12.64 -20.37 -7.91
#